data_314057ba72c146ffb8a2b2dd154c8ffc
#
_entry.id   314057ba72c146ffb8a2b2dd154c8ffc
#
_cell.length_a   1.000
_cell.length_b   1.000
_cell.length_c   1.000
_cell.angle_alpha   90.00
_cell.angle_beta   90.00
_cell.angle_gamma   90.00
#
_symmetry.space_group_name_H-M   'P 1'
#
loop_
_entity.id
_entity.type
_entity.pdbx_description
1 polymer ?
#
loop_
_entity_poly.entity_id
_entity_poly.type
_entity_poly.pdbx_seq_one_letter_code
_entity_poly.pdbx_strand_id
1 'polypeptide(L)'
;KPGVIDTDFIRNHASQFEQYKQLVHDTQWLSIEAQSGLTQQEITQAADVYLHANSVICTWAMGITQHRHSVATIQEIVNFQLLRGNLGKKGAGLCPVRGHSNVQGNRTMGINEKPLPGFINAQEEMLNTTLPQTPGHNVYHALNALIAKKSKVLICLGGNLAAAASDTHKTFQAMRSTELNVQISTKLNRSHLQIGKSALILPCLGRTEIDMQASGEQFITVEDTFSMVHASQGDVAPISNNVKSEIAIVGEMAKSTLGSKIIDWQALIDDYDKIREMIEQVLPQFSSFNQRLESPGGFYLGNSARERKWHNPAKRALFAIND
;
A
#
# COMPACT_ATOMS: atom_id res chain seq x y z
N LYS A 1 -33.88 2.53 -16.11
CA LYS A 1 -34.86 1.41 -16.09
C LYS A 1 -35.25 1.17 -14.64
N PRO A 2 -36.57 0.99 -14.30
CA PRO A 2 -37.01 0.62 -12.95
C PRO A 2 -36.31 -0.70 -12.51
N GLY A 3 -35.92 -0.78 -11.23
CA GLY A 3 -35.32 -1.99 -10.65
C GLY A 3 -33.80 -2.19 -10.89
N VAL A 4 -33.13 -1.24 -11.51
CA VAL A 4 -31.67 -1.32 -11.75
C VAL A 4 -30.86 -0.85 -10.55
N ILE A 5 -31.33 0.21 -9.89
CA ILE A 5 -30.73 0.74 -8.67
C ILE A 5 -31.17 -0.12 -7.48
N ASP A 6 -30.22 -0.54 -6.65
CA ASP A 6 -30.51 -1.29 -5.40
C ASP A 6 -30.97 -0.30 -4.32
N THR A 7 -32.25 0.02 -4.35
CA THR A 7 -32.86 1.00 -3.42
C THR A 7 -32.82 0.50 -1.97
N ASP A 8 -32.84 -0.81 -1.76
CA ASP A 8 -32.79 -1.39 -0.42
C ASP A 8 -31.37 -1.27 0.17
N PHE A 9 -30.36 -1.54 -0.62
CA PHE A 9 -28.96 -1.29 -0.21
C PHE A 9 -28.74 0.20 0.10
N ILE A 10 -29.19 1.09 -0.78
CA ILE A 10 -29.04 2.54 -0.61
C ILE A 10 -29.71 2.99 0.68
N ARG A 11 -30.98 2.59 0.90
CA ARG A 11 -31.73 2.96 2.09
C ARG A 11 -31.07 2.45 3.38
N ASN A 12 -30.52 1.22 3.38
CA ASN A 12 -29.99 0.58 4.57
C ASN A 12 -28.52 0.90 4.83
N HIS A 13 -27.70 1.13 3.78
CA HIS A 13 -26.24 1.16 3.88
C HIS A 13 -25.59 2.42 3.30
N ALA A 14 -26.30 3.29 2.59
CA ALA A 14 -25.72 4.48 1.98
C ALA A 14 -26.39 5.77 2.42
N SER A 15 -25.72 6.90 2.25
CA SER A 15 -26.24 8.25 2.48
C SER A 15 -25.77 9.20 1.37
N GLN A 16 -26.37 10.39 1.31
CA GLN A 16 -26.13 11.42 0.29
C GLN A 16 -26.58 11.02 -1.13
N PHE A 17 -27.43 10.01 -1.27
CA PHE A 17 -27.89 9.54 -2.59
C PHE A 17 -28.70 10.59 -3.34
N GLU A 18 -29.58 11.35 -2.69
CA GLU A 18 -30.40 12.34 -3.37
C GLU A 18 -29.56 13.53 -3.89
N GLN A 19 -28.54 13.95 -3.13
CA GLN A 19 -27.59 14.97 -3.60
C GLN A 19 -26.78 14.46 -4.80
N TYR A 20 -26.30 13.23 -4.75
CA TYR A 20 -25.60 12.62 -5.88
C TYR A 20 -26.48 12.47 -7.11
N LYS A 21 -27.72 12.04 -6.93
CA LYS A 21 -28.71 11.94 -8.00
C LYS A 21 -28.97 13.30 -8.66
N GLN A 22 -29.08 14.37 -7.86
CA GLN A 22 -29.25 15.72 -8.38
C GLN A 22 -28.03 16.14 -9.20
N LEU A 23 -26.83 15.96 -8.69
CA LEU A 23 -25.57 16.25 -9.40
C LEU A 23 -25.53 15.55 -10.77
N VAL A 24 -25.84 14.25 -10.81
CA VAL A 24 -25.85 13.46 -12.06
C VAL A 24 -26.90 14.01 -13.04
N HIS A 25 -28.07 14.41 -12.56
CA HIS A 25 -29.13 15.00 -13.44
C HIS A 25 -28.75 16.38 -13.99
N ASP A 26 -28.02 17.17 -13.21
CA ASP A 26 -27.59 18.52 -13.63
C ASP A 26 -26.37 18.48 -14.57
N THR A 27 -25.66 17.37 -14.61
CA THR A 27 -24.49 17.19 -15.47
C THR A 27 -24.90 17.05 -16.94
N GLN A 28 -24.40 17.94 -17.77
CA GLN A 28 -24.77 18.02 -19.20
C GLN A 28 -23.99 17.00 -20.04
N TRP A 29 -24.66 16.26 -20.90
CA TRP A 29 -24.05 15.31 -21.81
C TRP A 29 -22.96 15.92 -22.69
N LEU A 30 -23.14 17.14 -23.18
CA LEU A 30 -22.12 17.83 -23.96
C LEU A 30 -20.79 18.00 -23.20
N SER A 31 -20.85 18.23 -21.88
CA SER A 31 -19.69 18.34 -21.03
C SER A 31 -19.00 16.96 -20.87
N ILE A 32 -19.80 15.90 -20.69
CA ILE A 32 -19.28 14.53 -20.56
C ILE A 32 -18.57 14.11 -21.86
N GLU A 33 -19.20 14.32 -23.01
CA GLU A 33 -18.62 13.98 -24.32
C GLU A 33 -17.33 14.74 -24.61
N ALA A 34 -17.33 16.06 -24.33
CA ALA A 34 -16.17 16.92 -24.54
C ALA A 34 -14.95 16.51 -23.67
N GLN A 35 -15.21 16.07 -22.43
CA GLN A 35 -14.13 15.69 -21.50
C GLN A 35 -13.67 14.25 -21.65
N SER A 36 -14.59 13.33 -21.95
CA SER A 36 -14.27 11.90 -22.07
C SER A 36 -13.77 11.51 -23.46
N GLY A 37 -14.14 12.28 -24.49
CA GLY A 37 -13.93 11.90 -25.89
C GLY A 37 -14.84 10.77 -26.38
N LEU A 38 -15.84 10.38 -25.58
CA LEU A 38 -16.81 9.33 -25.89
C LEU A 38 -18.18 9.96 -26.14
N THR A 39 -18.91 9.42 -27.10
CA THR A 39 -20.29 9.83 -27.38
C THR A 39 -21.26 9.28 -26.34
N GLN A 40 -22.38 9.95 -26.15
CA GLN A 40 -23.47 9.45 -25.30
C GLN A 40 -23.90 8.04 -25.70
N GLN A 41 -23.89 7.70 -26.98
CA GLN A 41 -24.23 6.37 -27.47
C GLN A 41 -23.24 5.31 -26.95
N GLU A 42 -21.94 5.55 -27.03
CA GLU A 42 -20.90 4.62 -26.55
C GLU A 42 -20.97 4.43 -25.04
N ILE A 43 -21.18 5.51 -24.30
CA ILE A 43 -21.34 5.44 -22.83
C ILE A 43 -22.62 4.65 -22.48
N THR A 44 -23.72 4.86 -23.22
CA THR A 44 -24.96 4.13 -23.00
C THR A 44 -24.80 2.62 -23.30
N GLN A 45 -24.08 2.25 -24.35
CA GLN A 45 -23.75 0.85 -24.64
C GLN A 45 -22.97 0.19 -23.51
N ALA A 46 -21.94 0.87 -22.98
CA ALA A 46 -21.18 0.39 -21.82
C ALA A 46 -22.07 0.24 -20.56
N ALA A 47 -22.93 1.23 -20.32
CA ALA A 47 -23.89 1.19 -19.23
C ALA A 47 -24.88 0.02 -19.36
N ASP A 48 -25.34 -0.31 -20.57
CA ASP A 48 -26.23 -1.45 -20.80
C ASP A 48 -25.59 -2.79 -20.41
N VAL A 49 -24.28 -2.99 -20.65
CA VAL A 49 -23.56 -4.17 -20.16
C VAL A 49 -23.61 -4.23 -18.63
N TYR A 50 -23.31 -3.13 -17.97
CA TYR A 50 -23.39 -3.04 -16.49
C TYR A 50 -24.80 -3.30 -15.97
N LEU A 51 -25.83 -2.79 -16.64
CA LEU A 51 -27.23 -2.95 -16.24
C LEU A 51 -27.74 -4.39 -16.31
N HIS A 52 -27.18 -5.19 -17.21
CA HIS A 52 -27.56 -6.61 -17.36
C HIS A 52 -26.73 -7.55 -16.51
N ALA A 53 -25.60 -7.12 -15.95
CA ALA A 53 -24.78 -7.93 -15.07
C ALA A 53 -25.45 -8.12 -13.69
N ASN A 54 -25.39 -9.31 -13.13
CA ASN A 54 -25.88 -9.59 -11.77
C ASN A 54 -24.93 -9.08 -10.68
N SER A 55 -23.64 -9.10 -10.96
CA SER A 55 -22.58 -8.64 -10.05
C SER A 55 -21.42 -8.08 -10.88
N VAL A 56 -20.77 -7.06 -10.38
CA VAL A 56 -19.67 -6.40 -11.06
C VAL A 56 -18.51 -6.17 -10.10
N ILE A 57 -17.31 -6.51 -10.54
CA ILE A 57 -16.07 -6.11 -9.91
C ILE A 57 -15.45 -5.00 -10.75
N CYS A 58 -15.23 -3.84 -10.14
CA CYS A 58 -14.53 -2.75 -10.79
C CYS A 58 -13.05 -2.79 -10.40
N THR A 59 -12.18 -2.90 -11.40
CA THR A 59 -10.72 -2.96 -11.19
C THR A 59 -10.06 -1.72 -11.76
N TRP A 60 -9.04 -1.21 -11.07
CA TRP A 60 -8.21 -0.12 -11.56
C TRP A 60 -6.78 -0.24 -11.04
N ALA A 61 -5.86 0.44 -11.70
CA ALA A 61 -4.46 0.49 -11.32
C ALA A 61 -3.96 1.94 -11.35
N MET A 62 -2.64 2.10 -11.44
CA MET A 62 -1.98 3.40 -11.31
C MET A 62 -2.31 4.40 -12.41
N GLY A 63 -2.80 3.97 -13.56
CA GLY A 63 -3.27 4.87 -14.61
C GLY A 63 -4.38 5.82 -14.12
N ILE A 64 -5.31 5.31 -13.31
CA ILE A 64 -6.38 6.13 -12.71
C ILE A 64 -5.87 7.00 -11.54
N THR A 65 -4.88 6.51 -10.78
CA THR A 65 -4.44 7.20 -9.55
C THR A 65 -3.38 8.26 -9.77
N GLN A 66 -2.79 8.36 -10.97
CA GLN A 66 -1.67 9.26 -11.27
C GLN A 66 -2.06 10.43 -12.17
N HIS A 67 -3.23 11.01 -11.96
CA HIS A 67 -3.61 12.24 -12.64
C HIS A 67 -4.32 13.22 -11.68
N ARG A 68 -4.55 14.44 -12.16
CA ARG A 68 -5.04 15.58 -11.35
C ARG A 68 -6.33 15.28 -10.59
N HIS A 69 -7.27 14.58 -11.20
CA HIS A 69 -8.60 14.31 -10.65
C HIS A 69 -8.74 12.86 -10.15
N SER A 70 -7.62 12.21 -9.80
CA SER A 70 -7.59 10.79 -9.41
C SER A 70 -8.55 10.44 -8.26
N VAL A 71 -8.60 11.28 -7.22
CA VAL A 71 -9.45 11.02 -6.05
C VAL A 71 -10.93 11.07 -6.45
N ALA A 72 -11.36 12.10 -7.16
CA ALA A 72 -12.73 12.23 -7.65
C ALA A 72 -13.12 11.07 -8.57
N THR A 73 -12.22 10.67 -9.49
CA THR A 73 -12.45 9.52 -10.38
C THR A 73 -12.67 8.22 -9.59
N ILE A 74 -11.86 7.95 -8.55
CA ILE A 74 -12.04 6.77 -7.70
C ILE A 74 -13.34 6.85 -6.92
N GLN A 75 -13.70 8.03 -6.41
CA GLN A 75 -14.97 8.24 -5.73
C GLN A 75 -16.16 7.96 -6.65
N GLU A 76 -16.10 8.38 -7.93
CA GLU A 76 -17.13 8.04 -8.92
C GLU A 76 -17.20 6.53 -9.23
N ILE A 77 -16.06 5.83 -9.27
CA ILE A 77 -16.06 4.37 -9.37
C ILE A 77 -16.77 3.74 -8.16
N VAL A 78 -16.55 4.27 -6.96
CA VAL A 78 -17.25 3.80 -5.75
C VAL A 78 -18.73 4.12 -5.83
N ASN A 79 -19.12 5.35 -6.17
CA ASN A 79 -20.51 5.77 -6.37
C ASN A 79 -21.24 4.85 -7.34
N PHE A 80 -20.61 4.55 -8.47
CA PHE A 80 -21.14 3.65 -9.49
C PHE A 80 -21.43 2.24 -8.93
N GLN A 81 -20.55 1.70 -8.09
CA GLN A 81 -20.76 0.41 -7.45
C GLN A 81 -21.81 0.45 -6.33
N LEU A 82 -21.93 1.58 -5.62
CA LEU A 82 -22.95 1.76 -4.59
C LEU A 82 -24.37 1.74 -5.17
N LEU A 83 -24.59 2.26 -6.40
CA LEU A 83 -25.89 2.28 -7.05
C LEU A 83 -26.56 0.90 -7.14
N ARG A 84 -25.77 -0.16 -7.22
CA ARG A 84 -26.26 -1.54 -7.36
C ARG A 84 -25.91 -2.44 -6.19
N GLY A 85 -25.55 -1.86 -5.05
CA GLY A 85 -25.22 -2.60 -3.84
C GLY A 85 -24.06 -3.58 -4.01
N ASN A 86 -23.12 -3.29 -4.93
CA ASN A 86 -22.01 -4.17 -5.26
C ASN A 86 -20.92 -4.21 -4.17
N LEU A 87 -21.05 -3.48 -3.07
CA LEU A 87 -20.17 -3.58 -1.92
C LEU A 87 -20.72 -4.59 -0.89
N GLY A 88 -19.87 -5.53 -0.49
CA GLY A 88 -20.27 -6.62 0.40
C GLY A 88 -21.26 -7.61 -0.23
N LYS A 89 -21.27 -7.72 -1.55
CA LYS A 89 -22.04 -8.69 -2.33
C LYS A 89 -21.08 -9.73 -2.92
N LYS A 90 -21.45 -11.02 -2.83
CA LYS A 90 -20.62 -12.09 -3.39
C LYS A 90 -20.43 -11.91 -4.90
N GLY A 91 -19.20 -12.01 -5.38
CA GLY A 91 -18.84 -11.85 -6.79
C GLY A 91 -18.89 -10.40 -7.30
N ALA A 92 -18.96 -9.41 -6.41
CA ALA A 92 -18.95 -8.00 -6.76
C ALA A 92 -18.00 -7.22 -5.85
N GLY A 93 -17.63 -6.01 -6.24
CA GLY A 93 -16.84 -5.11 -5.39
C GLY A 93 -15.84 -4.24 -6.14
N LEU A 94 -14.87 -3.77 -5.37
CA LEU A 94 -13.81 -2.89 -5.78
C LEU A 94 -12.48 -3.64 -5.67
N CYS A 95 -11.65 -3.57 -6.70
CA CYS A 95 -10.35 -4.23 -6.73
C CYS A 95 -9.25 -3.26 -7.22
N PRO A 96 -8.66 -2.45 -6.32
CA PRO A 96 -7.47 -1.68 -6.66
C PRO A 96 -6.29 -2.61 -6.88
N VAL A 97 -5.85 -2.77 -8.13
CA VAL A 97 -4.71 -3.61 -8.48
C VAL A 97 -3.42 -2.91 -8.09
N ARG A 98 -2.65 -3.52 -7.20
CA ARG A 98 -1.38 -2.98 -6.72
C ARG A 98 -0.24 -3.31 -7.70
N GLY A 99 0.68 -2.37 -7.90
CA GLY A 99 1.85 -2.57 -8.75
C GLY A 99 2.89 -3.52 -8.13
N HIS A 100 3.10 -3.37 -6.82
CA HIS A 100 4.00 -4.22 -6.04
C HIS A 100 3.21 -5.15 -5.13
N SER A 101 3.72 -6.36 -4.93
CA SER A 101 3.00 -7.45 -4.27
C SER A 101 2.65 -7.20 -2.81
N ASN A 102 3.38 -6.34 -2.10
CA ASN A 102 3.14 -6.05 -0.67
C ASN A 102 2.90 -4.57 -0.36
N VAL A 103 2.42 -3.77 -1.30
CA VAL A 103 2.07 -2.36 -1.04
C VAL A 103 1.04 -2.24 0.07
N GLN A 104 0.05 -3.13 0.09
CA GLN A 104 -0.98 -3.18 1.12
C GLN A 104 -0.36 -3.48 2.49
N GLY A 105 0.46 -4.54 2.60
CA GLY A 105 1.13 -4.92 3.84
C GLY A 105 2.07 -3.84 4.37
N ASN A 106 2.80 -3.14 3.51
CA ASN A 106 3.63 -2.02 3.93
C ASN A 106 2.80 -0.95 4.65
N ARG A 107 1.60 -0.62 4.15
CA ARG A 107 0.71 0.34 4.79
C ARG A 107 0.15 -0.17 6.11
N THR A 108 -0.26 -1.43 6.15
CA THR A 108 -0.74 -2.09 7.37
C THR A 108 0.33 -2.13 8.46
N MET A 109 1.60 -2.33 8.08
CA MET A 109 2.75 -2.30 9.00
C MET A 109 3.23 -0.88 9.35
N GLY A 110 2.49 0.15 9.00
CA GLY A 110 2.78 1.53 9.39
C GLY A 110 3.87 2.22 8.58
N ILE A 111 4.27 1.70 7.39
CA ILE A 111 5.16 2.40 6.47
C ILE A 111 4.41 3.59 5.86
N ASN A 112 4.36 4.64 6.64
CA ASN A 112 3.65 5.88 6.38
C ASN A 112 4.39 7.04 7.05
N GLU A 113 4.43 8.21 6.41
CA GLU A 113 5.02 9.42 7.00
C GLU A 113 4.25 9.94 8.22
N LYS A 114 3.00 9.52 8.39
CA LYS A 114 2.12 9.85 9.54
C LYS A 114 1.42 8.59 10.03
N PRO A 115 2.10 7.71 10.76
CA PRO A 115 1.47 6.54 11.35
C PRO A 115 0.31 6.94 12.26
N LEU A 116 -0.70 6.08 12.38
CA LEU A 116 -1.84 6.35 13.25
C LEU A 116 -1.38 6.39 14.72
N PRO A 117 -1.91 7.33 15.53
CA PRO A 117 -1.53 7.45 16.94
C PRO A 117 -1.70 6.14 17.74
N GLY A 118 -2.76 5.38 17.50
CA GLY A 118 -2.97 4.08 18.14
C GLY A 118 -1.90 3.04 17.81
N PHE A 119 -1.34 3.08 16.60
CA PHE A 119 -0.24 2.21 16.22
C PHE A 119 1.06 2.60 16.93
N ILE A 120 1.36 3.90 17.02
CA ILE A 120 2.53 4.40 17.75
C ILE A 120 2.41 4.05 19.24
N ASN A 121 1.27 4.31 19.87
CA ASN A 121 1.05 4.02 21.29
C ASN A 121 1.23 2.53 21.60
N ALA A 122 0.72 1.63 20.75
CA ALA A 122 0.91 0.19 20.93
C ALA A 122 2.39 -0.23 20.83
N GLN A 123 3.15 0.42 19.94
CA GLN A 123 4.60 0.18 19.85
C GLN A 123 5.34 0.73 21.09
N GLU A 124 4.98 1.92 21.57
CA GLU A 124 5.56 2.51 22.80
C GLU A 124 5.32 1.62 24.01
N GLU A 125 4.12 1.08 24.14
CA GLU A 125 3.75 0.15 25.21
C GLU A 125 4.57 -1.15 25.11
N MET A 126 4.61 -1.79 23.93
CA MET A 126 5.36 -3.02 23.70
C MET A 126 6.86 -2.84 23.97
N LEU A 127 7.46 -1.74 23.49
CA LEU A 127 8.89 -1.47 23.60
C LEU A 127 9.30 -0.79 24.90
N ASN A 128 8.35 -0.38 25.72
CA ASN A 128 8.55 0.42 26.93
C ASN A 128 9.48 1.62 26.67
N THR A 129 9.20 2.38 25.60
CA THR A 129 10.01 3.52 25.18
C THR A 129 9.15 4.56 24.46
N THR A 130 9.62 5.80 24.40
CA THR A 130 8.94 6.86 23.67
C THR A 130 9.44 6.93 22.23
N LEU A 131 8.53 6.94 21.29
CA LEU A 131 8.82 7.05 19.85
C LEU A 131 8.65 8.49 19.35
N PRO A 132 9.34 8.87 18.25
CA PRO A 132 9.17 10.19 17.65
C PRO A 132 7.73 10.46 17.22
N GLN A 133 7.16 11.59 17.64
CA GLN A 133 5.81 12.02 17.28
C GLN A 133 5.78 12.95 16.05
N THR A 134 6.94 13.42 15.62
CA THR A 134 7.05 14.31 14.45
C THR A 134 6.81 13.50 13.17
N PRO A 135 5.92 13.97 12.26
CA PRO A 135 5.72 13.31 10.99
C PRO A 135 7.03 13.16 10.19
N GLY A 136 7.18 12.04 9.53
CA GLY A 136 8.27 11.79 8.59
C GLY A 136 8.08 12.53 7.27
N HIS A 137 8.86 12.16 6.26
CA HIS A 137 8.79 12.72 4.93
C HIS A 137 8.15 11.74 3.95
N ASN A 138 7.16 12.19 3.17
CA ASN A 138 6.84 11.53 1.91
C ASN A 138 7.96 11.80 0.89
N VAL A 139 7.91 11.17 -0.27
CA VAL A 139 8.97 11.28 -1.30
C VAL A 139 9.26 12.73 -1.72
N TYR A 140 8.22 13.55 -1.86
CA TYR A 140 8.39 14.97 -2.24
C TYR A 140 9.13 15.76 -1.16
N HIS A 141 8.74 15.61 0.10
CA HIS A 141 9.40 16.28 1.22
C HIS A 141 10.81 15.76 1.45
N ALA A 142 11.05 14.45 1.27
CA ALA A 142 12.38 13.85 1.38
C ALA A 142 13.35 14.45 0.35
N LEU A 143 12.95 14.53 -0.93
CA LEU A 143 13.78 15.15 -1.98
C LEU A 143 14.10 16.62 -1.67
N ASN A 144 13.11 17.39 -1.20
CA ASN A 144 13.34 18.78 -0.80
C ASN A 144 14.28 18.90 0.43
N ALA A 145 14.14 18.01 1.42
CA ALA A 145 14.99 18.00 2.60
C ALA A 145 16.45 17.66 2.25
N LEU A 146 16.68 16.76 1.30
CA LEU A 146 18.01 16.44 0.78
C LEU A 146 18.64 17.65 0.05
N ILE A 147 17.91 18.29 -0.85
CA ILE A 147 18.38 19.49 -1.58
C ILE A 147 18.72 20.62 -0.59
N ALA A 148 17.88 20.82 0.42
CA ALA A 148 18.09 21.81 1.46
C ALA A 148 19.16 21.40 2.50
N LYS A 149 19.81 20.23 2.35
CA LYS A 149 20.80 19.65 3.28
C LYS A 149 20.31 19.47 4.71
N LYS A 150 18.98 19.41 4.90
CA LYS A 150 18.34 19.08 6.18
C LYS A 150 18.42 17.57 6.47
N SER A 151 18.44 16.75 5.42
CA SER A 151 18.75 15.32 5.46
C SER A 151 20.09 15.09 4.76
N LYS A 152 20.94 14.25 5.35
CA LYS A 152 22.31 14.01 4.86
C LYS A 152 22.49 12.61 4.29
N VAL A 153 21.68 11.66 4.76
CA VAL A 153 21.74 10.25 4.37
C VAL A 153 20.49 9.90 3.61
N LEU A 154 20.65 9.19 2.50
CA LEU A 154 19.57 8.59 1.73
C LEU A 154 19.78 7.07 1.70
N ILE A 155 18.82 6.31 2.18
CA ILE A 155 18.80 4.85 2.10
C ILE A 155 17.65 4.44 1.18
N CYS A 156 17.98 3.81 0.06
CA CYS A 156 17.01 3.28 -0.89
C CYS A 156 16.96 1.76 -0.76
N LEU A 157 15.79 1.24 -0.38
CA LEU A 157 15.53 -0.19 -0.30
C LEU A 157 14.71 -0.62 -1.51
N GLY A 158 15.36 -1.32 -2.44
CA GLY A 158 14.78 -1.69 -3.72
C GLY A 158 14.49 -0.49 -4.63
N GLY A 159 13.75 -0.72 -5.69
CA GLY A 159 13.26 0.31 -6.59
C GLY A 159 14.32 1.02 -7.45
N ASN A 160 13.86 2.06 -8.14
CA ASN A 160 14.69 2.95 -8.98
C ASN A 160 14.21 4.38 -8.81
N LEU A 161 14.53 5.00 -7.67
CA LEU A 161 14.07 6.35 -7.31
C LEU A 161 14.38 7.37 -8.40
N ALA A 162 15.56 7.27 -9.03
CA ALA A 162 16.01 8.15 -10.09
C ALA A 162 15.11 8.15 -11.34
N ALA A 163 14.34 7.08 -11.55
CA ALA A 163 13.42 6.96 -12.67
C ALA A 163 11.94 6.97 -12.23
N ALA A 164 11.66 6.66 -10.97
CA ALA A 164 10.30 6.54 -10.46
C ALA A 164 9.72 7.86 -9.96
N ALA A 165 10.55 8.77 -9.46
CA ALA A 165 10.08 10.08 -9.01
C ALA A 165 9.74 10.99 -10.19
N SER A 166 8.69 11.80 -10.03
CA SER A 166 8.07 12.56 -11.13
C SER A 166 8.92 13.68 -11.71
N ASP A 167 9.88 14.22 -10.97
CA ASP A 167 10.83 15.26 -11.42
C ASP A 167 12.25 14.70 -11.42
N THR A 168 12.69 14.23 -12.59
CA THR A 168 14.00 13.58 -12.76
C THR A 168 15.16 14.50 -12.40
N HIS A 169 15.12 15.77 -12.82
CA HIS A 169 16.22 16.70 -12.54
C HIS A 169 16.35 16.99 -11.04
N LYS A 170 15.23 17.27 -10.40
CA LYS A 170 15.17 17.51 -8.97
C LYS A 170 15.58 16.28 -8.16
N THR A 171 15.17 15.11 -8.61
CA THR A 171 15.55 13.83 -7.98
C THR A 171 17.07 13.60 -8.07
N PHE A 172 17.67 13.82 -9.23
CA PHE A 172 19.13 13.73 -9.39
C PHE A 172 19.87 14.72 -8.51
N GLN A 173 19.40 15.97 -8.45
CA GLN A 173 19.97 16.98 -7.56
C GLN A 173 19.88 16.53 -6.09
N ALA A 174 18.73 16.03 -5.65
CA ALA A 174 18.53 15.53 -4.29
C ALA A 174 19.49 14.39 -3.96
N MET A 175 19.57 13.38 -4.82
CA MET A 175 20.44 12.22 -4.62
C MET A 175 21.93 12.60 -4.57
N ARG A 176 22.37 13.51 -5.43
CA ARG A 176 23.76 14.01 -5.49
C ARG A 176 24.12 14.93 -4.32
N SER A 177 23.15 15.51 -3.63
CA SER A 177 23.40 16.41 -2.49
C SER A 177 23.63 15.69 -1.18
N THR A 178 23.54 14.36 -1.14
CA THR A 178 23.71 13.55 0.07
C THR A 178 25.17 13.44 0.51
N GLU A 179 25.41 13.35 1.81
CA GLU A 179 26.72 12.94 2.35
C GLU A 179 26.95 11.43 2.14
N LEU A 180 25.89 10.63 2.34
CA LEU A 180 25.91 9.19 2.13
C LEU A 180 24.63 8.75 1.38
N ASN A 181 24.84 7.97 0.33
CA ASN A 181 23.77 7.33 -0.44
C ASN A 181 23.93 5.80 -0.35
N VAL A 182 22.96 5.11 0.23
CA VAL A 182 22.95 3.65 0.36
C VAL A 182 21.87 3.08 -0.57
N GLN A 183 22.28 2.17 -1.44
CA GLN A 183 21.39 1.48 -2.38
C GLN A 183 21.38 -0.02 -2.04
N ILE A 184 20.26 -0.52 -1.52
CA ILE A 184 20.03 -1.94 -1.26
C ILE A 184 19.18 -2.46 -2.41
N SER A 185 19.70 -3.35 -3.24
CA SER A 185 19.05 -3.69 -4.50
C SER A 185 19.47 -5.05 -5.04
N THR A 186 18.56 -5.72 -5.73
CA THR A 186 18.82 -7.01 -6.40
C THR A 186 19.60 -6.85 -7.70
N LYS A 187 19.56 -5.68 -8.34
CA LYS A 187 20.30 -5.37 -9.57
C LYS A 187 20.55 -3.87 -9.72
N LEU A 188 21.57 -3.51 -10.48
CA LEU A 188 21.90 -2.12 -10.77
C LEU A 188 20.85 -1.44 -11.65
N ASN A 189 20.62 -0.16 -11.38
CA ASN A 189 19.72 0.69 -12.14
C ASN A 189 20.23 2.15 -12.14
N ARG A 190 19.47 3.08 -12.70
CA ARG A 190 19.85 4.50 -12.83
C ARG A 190 20.14 5.18 -11.47
N SER A 191 19.50 4.75 -10.38
CA SER A 191 19.74 5.33 -9.05
C SER A 191 21.19 5.15 -8.60
N HIS A 192 21.84 4.04 -8.95
CA HIS A 192 23.23 3.74 -8.59
C HIS A 192 24.25 4.67 -9.25
N LEU A 193 23.85 5.40 -10.29
CA LEU A 193 24.67 6.42 -10.97
C LEU A 193 24.47 7.83 -10.38
N GLN A 194 23.50 8.01 -9.47
CA GLN A 194 23.20 9.28 -8.83
C GLN A 194 23.69 9.24 -7.38
N ILE A 195 24.99 9.29 -7.21
CA ILE A 195 25.67 9.19 -5.92
C ILE A 195 25.94 10.57 -5.32
N GLY A 196 25.93 10.64 -3.98
CA GLY A 196 26.37 11.80 -3.22
C GLY A 196 27.89 11.82 -3.01
N LYS A 197 28.32 12.36 -1.87
CA LYS A 197 29.74 12.43 -1.50
C LYS A 197 30.34 11.03 -1.28
N SER A 198 29.57 10.15 -0.66
CA SER A 198 29.90 8.73 -0.48
C SER A 198 28.70 7.87 -0.86
N ALA A 199 28.98 6.67 -1.37
CA ALA A 199 27.93 5.73 -1.74
C ALA A 199 28.27 4.30 -1.34
N LEU A 200 27.24 3.53 -0.94
CA LEU A 200 27.31 2.10 -0.71
C LEU A 200 26.27 1.42 -1.60
N ILE A 201 26.66 0.35 -2.27
CA ILE A 201 25.76 -0.54 -3.00
C ILE A 201 25.80 -1.87 -2.30
N LEU A 202 24.68 -2.27 -1.72
CA LEU A 202 24.50 -3.52 -0.98
C LEU A 202 23.60 -4.43 -1.82
N PRO A 203 24.16 -5.45 -2.47
CA PRO A 203 23.35 -6.46 -3.14
C PRO A 203 22.54 -7.23 -2.10
N CYS A 204 21.27 -7.49 -2.40
CA CYS A 204 20.36 -8.24 -1.53
C CYS A 204 19.71 -9.40 -2.27
N LEU A 205 19.22 -10.38 -1.52
CA LEU A 205 18.45 -11.49 -2.06
C LEU A 205 17.18 -10.98 -2.77
N GLY A 206 16.89 -11.57 -3.90
CA GLY A 206 15.59 -11.42 -4.55
C GLY A 206 14.54 -12.28 -3.84
N ARG A 207 13.28 -11.96 -4.05
CA ARG A 207 12.13 -12.65 -3.43
C ARG A 207 12.01 -14.13 -3.80
N THR A 208 12.61 -14.53 -4.92
CA THR A 208 12.64 -15.91 -5.41
C THR A 208 13.80 -16.72 -4.86
N GLU A 209 14.76 -16.08 -4.20
CA GLU A 209 15.94 -16.75 -3.65
C GLU A 209 15.68 -17.22 -2.21
N ILE A 210 16.31 -18.34 -1.85
CA ILE A 210 16.24 -18.91 -0.50
C ILE A 210 16.95 -17.96 0.47
N ASP A 211 16.25 -17.56 1.53
CA ASP A 211 16.80 -16.79 2.64
C ASP A 211 17.08 -17.76 3.80
N MET A 212 18.35 -18.08 4.00
CA MET A 212 18.81 -18.99 5.05
C MET A 212 19.33 -18.20 6.24
N GLN A 213 18.70 -18.35 7.40
CA GLN A 213 19.09 -17.75 8.66
C GLN A 213 19.41 -18.83 9.70
N ALA A 214 19.73 -18.45 10.94
CA ALA A 214 20.15 -19.40 11.96
C ALA A 214 19.07 -20.45 12.32
N SER A 215 17.79 -20.10 12.26
CA SER A 215 16.67 -21.03 12.49
C SER A 215 16.30 -21.88 11.26
N GLY A 216 16.93 -21.66 10.11
CA GLY A 216 16.64 -22.36 8.85
C GLY A 216 16.18 -21.44 7.74
N GLU A 217 15.51 -22.02 6.73
CA GLU A 217 14.92 -21.27 5.63
C GLU A 217 13.80 -20.36 6.12
N GLN A 218 13.87 -19.09 5.72
CA GLN A 218 12.91 -18.08 6.11
C GLN A 218 11.91 -17.78 4.99
N PHE A 219 10.75 -17.30 5.37
CA PHE A 219 9.78 -16.74 4.45
C PHE A 219 9.29 -15.37 4.93
N ILE A 220 8.84 -14.55 4.00
CA ILE A 220 8.17 -13.28 4.28
C ILE A 220 6.65 -13.43 4.10
N THR A 221 5.91 -12.45 4.55
CA THR A 221 4.46 -12.39 4.35
C THR A 221 4.06 -11.24 3.44
N VAL A 222 2.96 -11.44 2.72
CA VAL A 222 2.40 -10.47 1.78
C VAL A 222 0.93 -10.32 2.07
N GLU A 223 0.45 -9.09 2.18
CA GLU A 223 -0.97 -8.76 2.23
C GLU A 223 -1.42 -8.31 0.84
N ASP A 224 -2.38 -9.01 0.27
CA ASP A 224 -2.95 -8.67 -1.03
C ASP A 224 -4.10 -7.66 -0.95
N THR A 225 -4.60 -7.23 -2.11
CA THR A 225 -5.69 -6.24 -2.21
C THR A 225 -7.04 -6.74 -1.66
N PHE A 226 -7.18 -8.04 -1.42
CA PHE A 226 -8.37 -8.66 -0.81
C PHE A 226 -8.25 -8.82 0.70
N SER A 227 -7.21 -8.25 1.31
CA SER A 227 -6.87 -8.39 2.73
C SER A 227 -6.54 -9.84 3.15
N MET A 228 -6.01 -10.63 2.22
CA MET A 228 -5.45 -11.93 2.51
C MET A 228 -3.96 -11.81 2.79
N VAL A 229 -3.50 -12.48 3.83
CA VAL A 229 -2.07 -12.55 4.18
C VAL A 229 -1.54 -13.93 3.80
N HIS A 230 -0.49 -13.94 2.98
CA HIS A 230 0.11 -15.15 2.43
C HIS A 230 1.58 -15.25 2.82
N ALA A 231 2.07 -16.47 3.05
CA ALA A 231 3.49 -16.74 3.06
C ALA A 231 4.09 -16.63 1.64
N SER A 232 5.31 -16.15 1.55
CA SER A 232 6.07 -16.07 0.30
C SER A 232 7.52 -16.46 0.57
N GLN A 233 7.94 -17.58 0.00
CA GLN A 233 9.25 -18.17 0.15
C GLN A 233 9.89 -18.34 -1.22
N GLY A 234 11.20 -18.09 -1.31
CA GLY A 234 11.99 -18.39 -2.50
C GLY A 234 12.47 -19.84 -2.49
N ASP A 235 12.71 -20.39 -3.67
CA ASP A 235 13.19 -21.76 -3.90
C ASP A 235 14.45 -21.81 -4.79
N VAL A 236 14.95 -20.65 -5.20
CA VAL A 236 16.14 -20.52 -6.03
C VAL A 236 17.37 -20.31 -5.15
N ALA A 237 18.44 -21.05 -5.40
CA ALA A 237 19.70 -20.87 -4.70
C ALA A 237 20.26 -19.44 -4.91
N PRO A 238 20.71 -18.75 -3.86
CA PRO A 238 21.34 -17.45 -3.98
C PRO A 238 22.57 -17.47 -4.90
N ILE A 239 22.83 -16.37 -5.59
CA ILE A 239 24.01 -16.22 -6.44
C ILE A 239 25.33 -16.32 -5.63
N SER A 240 25.28 -16.03 -4.35
CA SER A 240 26.42 -16.09 -3.44
C SER A 240 25.93 -16.16 -1.99
N ASN A 241 26.66 -16.88 -1.15
CA ASN A 241 26.42 -16.94 0.30
C ASN A 241 26.72 -15.62 1.03
N ASN A 242 27.32 -14.64 0.35
CA ASN A 242 27.60 -13.31 0.91
C ASN A 242 26.44 -12.32 0.69
N VAL A 243 25.46 -12.67 -0.12
CA VAL A 243 24.27 -11.83 -0.34
C VAL A 243 23.28 -12.07 0.79
N LYS A 244 22.83 -11.00 1.42
CA LYS A 244 21.89 -11.03 2.55
C LYS A 244 20.50 -10.60 2.11
N SER A 245 19.50 -11.02 2.86
CA SER A 245 18.14 -10.52 2.67
C SER A 245 18.01 -9.05 3.09
N GLU A 246 17.00 -8.36 2.57
CA GLU A 246 16.65 -7.00 2.99
C GLU A 246 16.41 -6.92 4.50
N ILE A 247 15.77 -7.94 5.09
CA ILE A 247 15.48 -8.03 6.52
C ILE A 247 16.79 -8.11 7.33
N ALA A 248 17.71 -8.98 6.95
CA ALA A 248 19.00 -9.11 7.62
C ALA A 248 19.82 -7.81 7.51
N ILE A 249 19.87 -7.18 6.34
CA ILE A 249 20.58 -5.91 6.15
C ILE A 249 19.98 -4.82 7.05
N VAL A 250 18.66 -4.66 7.08
CA VAL A 250 17.99 -3.65 7.91
C VAL A 250 18.20 -3.95 9.40
N GLY A 251 18.07 -5.20 9.81
CA GLY A 251 18.30 -5.60 11.20
C GLY A 251 19.75 -5.36 11.68
N GLU A 252 20.75 -5.64 10.85
CA GLU A 252 22.16 -5.35 11.17
C GLU A 252 22.43 -3.83 11.22
N MET A 253 21.84 -3.05 10.32
CA MET A 253 21.91 -1.59 10.37
C MET A 253 21.28 -1.07 11.66
N ALA A 254 20.11 -1.56 12.04
CA ALA A 254 19.43 -1.18 13.28
C ALA A 254 20.28 -1.56 14.51
N LYS A 255 20.81 -2.79 14.58
CA LYS A 255 21.71 -3.26 15.64
C LYS A 255 22.93 -2.35 15.79
N SER A 256 23.56 -1.97 14.68
CA SER A 256 24.75 -1.12 14.67
C SER A 256 24.47 0.33 15.06
N THR A 257 23.27 0.84 14.77
CA THR A 257 22.88 2.23 15.00
C THR A 257 22.22 2.45 16.37
N LEU A 258 21.33 1.55 16.77
CA LEU A 258 20.49 1.67 17.96
C LEU A 258 20.96 0.80 19.12
N GLY A 259 21.85 -0.17 18.87
CA GLY A 259 22.19 -1.22 19.84
C GLY A 259 21.04 -2.19 20.09
N SER A 260 21.24 -3.15 20.99
CA SER A 260 20.26 -4.23 21.25
C SER A 260 19.64 -4.18 22.66
N LYS A 261 19.56 -2.99 23.28
CA LYS A 261 19.00 -2.87 24.63
C LYS A 261 17.48 -3.01 24.69
N ILE A 262 16.77 -2.52 23.65
CA ILE A 262 15.31 -2.50 23.58
C ILE A 262 14.83 -3.67 22.71
N ILE A 263 15.47 -3.89 21.55
CA ILE A 263 15.13 -4.94 20.60
C ILE A 263 16.36 -5.80 20.38
N ASP A 264 16.20 -7.10 20.50
CA ASP A 264 17.23 -8.07 20.09
C ASP A 264 17.15 -8.28 18.58
N TRP A 265 17.78 -7.37 17.84
CA TRP A 265 17.82 -7.39 16.38
C TRP A 265 18.40 -8.70 15.83
N GLN A 266 19.36 -9.30 16.54
CA GLN A 266 19.95 -10.56 16.08
C GLN A 266 18.92 -11.69 16.15
N ALA A 267 18.18 -11.79 17.23
CA ALA A 267 17.13 -12.80 17.36
C ALA A 267 16.03 -12.65 16.27
N LEU A 268 15.74 -11.41 15.85
CA LEU A 268 14.79 -11.15 14.77
C LEU A 268 15.35 -11.50 13.38
N ILE A 269 16.67 -11.33 13.16
CA ILE A 269 17.35 -11.75 11.93
C ILE A 269 17.41 -13.27 11.86
N ASP A 270 17.75 -13.92 12.96
CA ASP A 270 17.93 -15.37 13.04
C ASP A 270 16.63 -16.14 12.80
N ASP A 271 15.48 -15.52 13.11
CA ASP A 271 14.17 -16.16 13.06
C ASP A 271 13.06 -15.15 12.82
N TYR A 272 12.44 -15.17 11.63
CA TYR A 272 11.38 -14.23 11.24
C TYR A 272 10.03 -14.50 11.93
N ASP A 273 9.84 -15.66 12.56
CA ASP A 273 8.68 -15.92 13.38
C ASP A 273 8.59 -14.93 14.53
N LYS A 274 9.73 -14.56 15.13
CA LYS A 274 9.81 -13.54 16.20
C LYS A 274 9.40 -12.14 15.74
N ILE A 275 9.64 -11.79 14.46
CA ILE A 275 9.13 -10.54 13.89
C ILE A 275 7.60 -10.56 13.86
N ARG A 276 7.01 -11.69 13.44
CA ARG A 276 5.55 -11.86 13.38
C ARG A 276 4.93 -11.88 14.78
N GLU A 277 5.59 -12.44 15.77
CA GLU A 277 5.20 -12.37 17.19
C GLU A 277 5.19 -10.92 17.72
N MET A 278 6.15 -10.10 17.32
CA MET A 278 6.12 -8.66 17.65
C MET A 278 4.98 -7.92 16.94
N ILE A 279 4.71 -8.27 15.68
CA ILE A 279 3.61 -7.66 14.92
C ILE A 279 2.26 -7.94 15.59
N GLU A 280 1.99 -9.17 16.04
CA GLU A 280 0.72 -9.51 16.69
C GLU A 280 0.51 -8.79 18.02
N GLN A 281 1.58 -8.41 18.73
CA GLN A 281 1.49 -7.61 19.95
C GLN A 281 1.03 -6.17 19.68
N VAL A 282 1.39 -5.62 18.53
CA VAL A 282 1.06 -4.25 18.14
C VAL A 282 -0.25 -4.18 17.34
N LEU A 283 -0.54 -5.20 16.55
CA LEU A 283 -1.66 -5.26 15.61
C LEU A 283 -2.57 -6.47 15.95
N PRO A 284 -3.60 -6.30 16.78
CA PRO A 284 -4.44 -7.41 17.26
C PRO A 284 -5.10 -8.26 16.14
N GLN A 285 -5.33 -7.68 14.96
CA GLN A 285 -5.84 -8.42 13.79
C GLN A 285 -4.88 -9.50 13.28
N PHE A 286 -3.61 -9.46 13.70
CA PHE A 286 -2.59 -10.48 13.41
C PHE A 286 -2.41 -11.51 14.53
N SER A 287 -3.29 -11.53 15.53
CA SER A 287 -3.20 -12.53 16.61
C SER A 287 -3.03 -13.96 16.07
N SER A 288 -2.15 -14.74 16.69
CA SER A 288 -1.73 -16.09 16.25
C SER A 288 -1.18 -16.09 14.82
N PHE A 289 -0.35 -15.10 14.48
CA PHE A 289 0.12 -14.85 13.12
C PHE A 289 0.79 -16.09 12.51
N ASN A 290 1.81 -16.64 13.18
CA ASN A 290 2.54 -17.80 12.68
C ASN A 290 1.62 -19.01 12.48
N GLN A 291 0.77 -19.34 13.46
CA GLN A 291 -0.18 -20.44 13.36
C GLN A 291 -1.17 -20.29 12.21
N ARG A 292 -1.67 -19.09 11.96
CA ARG A 292 -2.63 -18.82 10.87
C ARG A 292 -2.01 -18.97 9.48
N LEU A 293 -0.70 -18.78 9.36
CA LEU A 293 0.03 -18.99 8.10
C LEU A 293 0.21 -20.46 7.71
N GLU A 294 0.05 -21.40 8.65
CA GLU A 294 0.10 -22.85 8.35
C GLU A 294 -1.05 -23.27 7.44
N SER A 295 -2.15 -22.48 7.40
CA SER A 295 -3.28 -22.75 6.54
C SER A 295 -2.94 -22.50 5.07
N PRO A 296 -3.20 -23.44 4.15
CA PRO A 296 -2.98 -23.22 2.73
C PRO A 296 -3.72 -21.97 2.22
N GLY A 297 -2.99 -21.07 1.53
CA GLY A 297 -3.53 -19.80 1.05
C GLY A 297 -3.56 -18.68 2.08
N GLY A 298 -3.04 -18.91 3.30
CA GLY A 298 -2.94 -17.91 4.34
C GLY A 298 -4.28 -17.59 5.02
N PHE A 299 -4.45 -16.34 5.46
CA PHE A 299 -5.62 -15.94 6.22
C PHE A 299 -6.17 -14.56 5.85
N TYR A 300 -7.43 -14.35 6.13
CA TYR A 300 -8.14 -13.10 5.90
C TYR A 300 -8.07 -12.18 7.13
N LEU A 301 -7.63 -10.92 6.94
CA LEU A 301 -7.54 -9.89 8.00
C LEU A 301 -8.87 -9.22 8.31
N GLY A 302 -9.85 -9.37 7.43
CA GLY A 302 -11.08 -8.60 7.49
C GLY A 302 -11.04 -7.37 6.56
N ASN A 303 -12.22 -6.96 6.10
CA ASN A 303 -12.41 -5.74 5.32
C ASN A 303 -13.77 -5.15 5.66
N SER A 304 -13.77 -4.01 6.31
CA SER A 304 -15.00 -3.39 6.84
C SER A 304 -16.02 -3.05 5.74
N ALA A 305 -15.58 -2.59 4.57
CA ALA A 305 -16.48 -2.31 3.46
C ALA A 305 -17.13 -3.58 2.89
N ARG A 306 -16.36 -4.68 2.77
CA ARG A 306 -16.90 -6.00 2.39
C ARG A 306 -17.91 -6.53 3.40
N GLU A 307 -17.70 -6.25 4.68
CA GLU A 307 -18.57 -6.66 5.77
C GLU A 307 -19.72 -5.68 6.02
N ARG A 308 -19.79 -4.58 5.26
CA ARG A 308 -20.75 -3.48 5.41
C ARG A 308 -20.71 -2.85 6.81
N LYS A 309 -19.55 -2.84 7.43
CA LYS A 309 -19.26 -2.19 8.71
C LYS A 309 -18.56 -0.84 8.44
N TRP A 310 -19.32 0.24 8.49
CA TRP A 310 -18.82 1.57 8.16
C TRP A 310 -18.28 2.28 9.41
N HIS A 311 -17.04 2.74 9.36
CA HIS A 311 -16.36 3.37 10.50
C HIS A 311 -16.44 4.90 10.51
N ASN A 312 -17.05 5.52 9.48
CA ASN A 312 -17.29 6.96 9.48
C ASN A 312 -18.40 7.36 10.46
N PRO A 313 -18.54 8.67 10.81
CA PRO A 313 -19.55 9.14 11.75
C PRO A 313 -21.00 8.78 11.34
N ALA A 314 -21.28 8.74 10.04
CA ALA A 314 -22.61 8.40 9.52
C ALA A 314 -22.92 6.90 9.66
N LYS A 315 -21.94 6.04 9.93
CA LYS A 315 -22.06 4.57 9.94
C LYS A 315 -22.71 4.02 8.66
N ARG A 316 -22.45 4.67 7.53
CA ARG A 316 -23.01 4.36 6.20
C ARG A 316 -21.97 4.64 5.13
N ALA A 317 -22.04 3.95 3.99
CA ALA A 317 -21.30 4.36 2.80
C ALA A 317 -21.79 5.75 2.34
N LEU A 318 -20.87 6.58 1.87
CA LEU A 318 -21.20 7.93 1.41
C LEU A 318 -21.10 7.98 -0.12
N PHE A 319 -22.16 8.45 -0.78
CA PHE A 319 -22.02 8.92 -2.14
C PHE A 319 -21.18 10.21 -2.11
N ALA A 320 -20.03 10.19 -2.77
CA ALA A 320 -19.19 11.37 -2.88
C ALA A 320 -19.82 12.38 -3.85
N ILE A 321 -19.80 13.64 -3.48
CA ILE A 321 -20.27 14.74 -4.30
C ILE A 321 -19.03 15.48 -4.78
N ASN A 322 -18.71 15.34 -6.06
CA ASN A 322 -17.57 15.98 -6.70
C ASN A 322 -18.11 17.06 -7.65
N ASP A 323 -17.70 18.31 -7.44
CA ASP A 323 -18.06 19.48 -8.26
C ASP A 323 -17.19 19.56 -9.54
#